data_aef433c6c94318d7d6b797fb6015a494
#
_entry.id   aef433c6c94318d7d6b797fb6015a494
#
_cell.length_a   1.000
_cell.length_b   1.000
_cell.length_c   1.000
_cell.angle_alpha   90.00
_cell.angle_beta   90.00
_cell.angle_gamma   90.00
#
_symmetry.space_group_name_H-M   'P 1'
#
loop_
_entity.id
_entity.type
_entity.pdbx_description
1 polymer ?
#
loop_
_entity_poly.entity_id
_entity_poly.type
_entity_poly.pdbx_seq_one_letter_code
_entity_poly.pdbx_strand_id
1 'polypeptide(L)'
;QKKEEQWTLANDETTTFAKSAATGADITNRLTEGDYATDANAWIDQIDGAEEVVYLTRSDWNGTFPKTYSGWEFKMGTRLDEIMVNDFIPLGTNEDISGLTFGDTTSELTFADMKDVPFDDPRWQELVEKIPLSEIMNFMANAFHNIEGIPSIGFAGYAADDGPGGSDSHDMGEASNQGTLFADARDFKGKVGTRIAPSPMNLAYTWNKVLAYENGEIILGESTLLYNLPIMIGPGMNIHRTPYNGRNVEYYSEDPILSGFTGSAVVQGAQENGCLVNVKHVAFNTQEADRAGVCELLNEQAARELELRNLQQAFTAKGRSPKMTDVAAGEDPFRYEAEGARGTMTSYNRIGMVASSANAAVQMDILRGEWGFNGYNVTDFTGLDIKAAPKESVLAGTTAFCGFGGNTPYWTEAQISGDADLMKAMQDSMHYALYALSNSYAMDLVNTHPVDLMTWWRAMYISLITISSVLAAASVAGYVVFTLKGKKEA
;
A
#
# COMPACT_ATOMS: atom_id res chain seq x y z
N GLN A 1 -8.94 -20.12 28.58
CA GLN A 1 -9.27 -20.93 27.49
C GLN A 1 -8.13 -21.27 26.56
N LYS A 2 -7.51 -22.25 26.37
CA LYS A 2 -6.64 -22.83 25.30
C LYS A 2 -5.89 -21.89 24.32
N LYS A 3 -5.96 -20.58 24.48
CA LYS A 3 -5.12 -19.66 23.68
C LYS A 3 -3.64 -19.79 24.04
N GLU A 4 -3.33 -20.12 25.24
CA GLU A 4 -1.93 -20.34 25.67
C GLU A 4 -1.31 -21.58 25.05
N GLU A 5 -2.10 -22.63 24.81
CA GLU A 5 -1.61 -23.83 24.09
C GLU A 5 -1.36 -23.58 22.59
N GLN A 6 -1.99 -22.54 22.01
CA GLN A 6 -1.78 -22.19 20.60
C GLN A 6 -0.50 -21.39 20.38
N TRP A 7 0.11 -20.87 21.45
CA TRP A 7 1.25 -19.98 21.37
C TRP A 7 2.53 -20.55 22.01
N THR A 8 2.46 -21.68 22.67
CA THR A 8 3.62 -22.48 23.05
C THR A 8 4.08 -23.27 21.84
N LEU A 9 4.77 -22.60 20.99
CA LEU A 9 5.20 -23.21 19.74
C LEU A 9 6.52 -23.89 19.95
N ALA A 10 6.54 -25.17 19.68
CA ALA A 10 7.76 -25.81 19.30
C ALA A 10 8.35 -25.01 18.12
N ASN A 11 9.60 -24.60 18.21
CA ASN A 11 10.38 -24.07 17.07
C ASN A 11 10.68 -25.22 16.10
N ASP A 12 9.66 -25.92 15.70
CA ASP A 12 9.79 -27.05 14.82
C ASP A 12 8.99 -26.69 13.56
N GLU A 13 9.67 -26.71 12.45
CA GLU A 13 9.22 -26.29 11.14
C GLU A 13 8.01 -27.10 10.63
N THR A 14 7.74 -28.23 11.26
CA THR A 14 6.69 -29.16 10.84
C THR A 14 5.39 -29.00 11.65
N THR A 15 5.43 -28.24 12.75
CA THR A 15 4.27 -28.09 13.62
C THR A 15 3.29 -27.08 13.05
N THR A 16 2.08 -27.54 12.74
CA THR A 16 0.96 -26.68 12.42
C THR A 16 0.34 -26.11 13.70
N PHE A 17 0.41 -24.81 13.89
CA PHE A 17 -0.12 -24.15 15.08
C PHE A 17 -1.62 -23.99 15.07
N ALA A 18 -2.14 -23.62 13.91
CA ALA A 18 -3.55 -23.38 13.67
C ALA A 18 -3.81 -23.40 12.16
N LYS A 19 -5.08 -23.25 11.81
CA LYS A 19 -5.45 -22.91 10.43
C LYS A 19 -5.81 -21.44 10.34
N SER A 20 -5.42 -20.81 9.25
CA SER A 20 -5.84 -19.46 8.93
C SER A 20 -7.37 -19.39 8.84
N ALA A 21 -7.96 -18.44 9.53
CA ALA A 21 -9.40 -18.18 9.43
C ALA A 21 -9.78 -17.57 8.08
N ALA A 22 -8.84 -16.95 7.38
CA ALA A 22 -9.08 -16.31 6.09
C ALA A 22 -9.07 -17.31 4.94
N THR A 23 -8.11 -18.23 4.93
CA THR A 23 -7.86 -19.13 3.79
C THR A 23 -8.01 -20.61 4.13
N GLY A 24 -7.96 -20.99 5.40
CA GLY A 24 -7.88 -22.37 5.84
C GLY A 24 -6.48 -22.99 5.71
N ALA A 25 -5.49 -22.23 5.24
CA ALA A 25 -4.10 -22.66 5.14
C ALA A 25 -3.51 -22.99 6.52
N ASP A 26 -2.55 -23.90 6.55
CA ASP A 26 -1.82 -24.23 7.78
C ASP A 26 -0.89 -23.07 8.16
N ILE A 27 -0.94 -22.66 9.42
CA ILE A 27 -0.03 -21.68 10.00
C ILE A 27 1.13 -22.46 10.61
N THR A 28 2.32 -22.27 10.06
CA THR A 28 3.56 -22.91 10.50
C THR A 28 4.63 -21.85 10.74
N ASN A 29 5.82 -22.23 11.20
CA ASN A 29 6.96 -21.35 11.20
C ASN A 29 7.35 -21.03 9.76
N ARG A 30 7.40 -19.74 9.41
CA ARG A 30 7.76 -19.24 8.08
C ARG A 30 9.05 -18.42 8.10
N LEU A 31 9.30 -17.75 9.23
CA LEU A 31 10.35 -16.76 9.36
C LEU A 31 11.61 -17.30 10.03
N THR A 32 11.63 -18.58 10.43
CA THR A 32 12.76 -19.23 11.08
C THR A 32 13.54 -20.15 10.14
N GLU A 33 13.11 -20.26 8.89
CA GLU A 33 13.70 -21.18 7.91
C GLU A 33 14.74 -20.48 7.02
N GLY A 34 15.90 -21.13 6.88
CA GLY A 34 16.91 -20.82 5.86
C GLY A 34 17.24 -19.35 5.73
N ASP A 35 17.17 -18.85 4.53
CA ASP A 35 17.52 -17.47 4.18
C ASP A 35 16.53 -16.45 4.72
N TYR A 36 15.33 -16.86 5.07
CA TYR A 36 14.29 -16.02 5.67
C TYR A 36 14.32 -16.02 7.20
N ALA A 37 15.31 -16.69 7.83
CA ALA A 37 15.40 -16.77 9.27
C ALA A 37 15.50 -15.38 9.91
N THR A 38 14.52 -15.05 10.76
CA THR A 38 14.52 -13.82 11.55
C THR A 38 15.08 -14.02 12.95
N ASP A 39 15.25 -15.26 13.39
CA ASP A 39 15.83 -15.59 14.69
C ASP A 39 17.33 -15.23 14.71
N ALA A 40 17.75 -14.36 15.63
CA ALA A 40 19.14 -13.96 15.78
C ALA A 40 20.06 -15.18 16.04
N ASN A 41 19.55 -16.23 16.69
CA ASN A 41 20.32 -17.42 16.97
C ASN A 41 20.64 -18.25 15.70
N ALA A 42 19.86 -18.10 14.62
CA ALA A 42 20.17 -18.69 13.32
C ALA A 42 21.45 -18.07 12.68
N TRP A 43 21.83 -16.87 13.13
CA TRP A 43 22.97 -16.11 12.63
C TRP A 43 24.06 -15.90 13.67
N ILE A 44 23.95 -16.55 14.84
CA ILE A 44 24.78 -16.25 16.02
C ILE A 44 26.29 -16.39 15.74
N ASP A 45 26.67 -17.34 14.92
CA ASP A 45 28.05 -17.58 14.50
C ASP A 45 28.58 -16.51 13.54
N GLN A 46 27.69 -15.67 13.00
CA GLN A 46 28.03 -14.52 12.16
C GLN A 46 28.11 -13.22 12.95
N ILE A 47 27.83 -13.24 14.26
CA ILE A 47 27.83 -12.06 15.12
C ILE A 47 29.00 -12.13 16.08
N ASP A 48 29.99 -11.23 15.93
CA ASP A 48 31.20 -11.26 16.74
C ASP A 48 30.93 -10.94 18.20
N GLY A 49 31.39 -11.82 19.08
CA GLY A 49 31.22 -11.66 20.53
C GLY A 49 29.78 -11.87 21.02
N ALA A 50 28.86 -12.31 20.18
CA ALA A 50 27.49 -12.59 20.58
C ALA A 50 27.41 -13.88 21.40
N GLU A 51 26.49 -13.84 22.38
CA GLU A 51 26.01 -15.00 23.10
C GLU A 51 24.61 -15.36 22.58
N GLU A 52 24.20 -16.60 22.74
CA GLU A 52 22.84 -17.02 22.37
C GLU A 52 21.78 -16.11 23.00
N VAL A 53 20.86 -15.63 22.17
CA VAL A 53 19.75 -14.80 22.57
C VAL A 53 18.65 -15.65 23.22
N VAL A 54 18.37 -15.38 24.48
CA VAL A 54 17.23 -15.98 25.18
C VAL A 54 16.03 -15.08 25.00
N TYR A 55 15.06 -15.51 24.19
CA TYR A 55 13.87 -14.74 23.92
C TYR A 55 12.88 -14.77 25.08
N LEU A 56 12.18 -13.66 25.27
CA LEU A 56 11.07 -13.57 26.20
C LEU A 56 9.94 -14.53 25.76
N THR A 57 9.53 -15.40 26.66
CA THR A 57 8.41 -16.31 26.42
C THR A 57 7.27 -16.02 27.40
N ARG A 58 6.05 -16.44 27.07
CA ARG A 58 4.90 -16.34 27.96
C ARG A 58 4.97 -17.27 29.16
N SER A 59 5.73 -18.35 29.04
CA SER A 59 5.90 -19.34 30.10
C SER A 59 6.93 -18.95 31.13
N ASP A 60 7.92 -18.17 30.74
CA ASP A 60 9.00 -17.75 31.61
C ASP A 60 9.40 -16.28 31.33
N TRP A 61 9.07 -15.43 32.27
CA TRP A 61 9.40 -14.00 32.24
C TRP A 61 10.75 -13.70 32.92
N ASN A 62 11.41 -14.72 33.50
CA ASN A 62 12.63 -14.53 34.27
C ASN A 62 13.88 -14.57 33.37
N GLY A 63 14.65 -13.53 33.40
CA GLY A 63 15.98 -13.51 32.81
C GLY A 63 16.02 -13.44 31.26
N THR A 64 14.88 -13.18 30.62
CA THR A 64 14.74 -13.16 29.17
C THR A 64 15.20 -11.88 28.51
N PHE A 65 15.49 -10.84 29.28
CA PHE A 65 16.07 -9.61 28.72
C PHE A 65 17.59 -9.73 28.69
N PRO A 66 18.22 -9.55 27.53
CA PRO A 66 19.67 -9.47 27.46
C PRO A 66 20.16 -8.30 28.31
N LYS A 67 21.23 -8.52 29.04
CA LYS A 67 21.80 -7.51 29.93
C LYS A 67 22.49 -6.37 29.18
N THR A 68 22.98 -6.65 28.01
CA THR A 68 23.64 -5.68 27.12
C THR A 68 23.76 -6.25 25.72
N TYR A 69 23.68 -5.37 24.73
CA TYR A 69 24.05 -5.62 23.33
C TYR A 69 25.32 -4.88 22.93
N SER A 70 25.94 -4.19 23.86
CA SER A 70 27.17 -3.43 23.58
C SER A 70 28.32 -4.35 23.22
N GLY A 71 28.97 -4.08 22.12
CA GLY A 71 30.13 -4.83 21.65
C GLY A 71 29.83 -5.96 20.68
N TRP A 72 28.57 -6.14 20.28
CA TRP A 72 28.24 -7.05 19.20
C TRP A 72 28.54 -6.39 17.84
N GLU A 73 29.21 -7.12 16.98
CA GLU A 73 29.49 -6.72 15.62
C GLU A 73 29.14 -7.87 14.68
N PHE A 74 28.38 -7.58 13.63
CA PHE A 74 28.17 -8.54 12.58
C PHE A 74 29.48 -8.74 11.80
N LYS A 75 29.92 -9.98 11.67
CA LYS A 75 30.91 -10.36 10.70
C LYS A 75 30.21 -10.63 9.38
N MET A 76 30.56 -9.91 8.36
CA MET A 76 30.12 -10.23 7.00
C MET A 76 30.80 -11.53 6.57
N GLY A 77 30.13 -12.65 6.80
CA GLY A 77 30.51 -13.96 6.27
C GLY A 77 29.97 -14.13 4.85
N THR A 78 30.51 -15.08 4.10
CA THR A 78 30.14 -15.33 2.71
C THR A 78 28.61 -15.42 2.52
N ARG A 79 27.93 -16.12 3.44
CA ARG A 79 26.49 -16.28 3.37
C ARG A 79 25.73 -14.96 3.59
N LEU A 80 26.18 -14.13 4.55
CA LEU A 80 25.54 -12.82 4.76
C LEU A 80 25.81 -11.89 3.59
N ASP A 81 27.02 -11.94 3.01
CA ASP A 81 27.33 -11.18 1.81
C ASP A 81 26.38 -11.55 0.65
N GLU A 82 26.11 -12.83 0.45
CA GLU A 82 25.20 -13.32 -0.57
C GLU A 82 23.77 -12.84 -0.35
N ILE A 83 23.26 -12.93 0.88
CA ILE A 83 21.87 -12.56 1.21
C ILE A 83 21.67 -11.04 1.24
N MET A 84 22.67 -10.27 1.65
CA MET A 84 22.59 -8.82 1.75
C MET A 84 22.94 -8.09 0.45
N VAL A 85 23.55 -8.76 -0.51
CA VAL A 85 23.78 -8.21 -1.84
C VAL A 85 22.47 -8.23 -2.63
N ASN A 86 22.26 -7.23 -3.46
CA ASN A 86 21.15 -7.24 -4.41
C ASN A 86 21.56 -8.06 -5.64
N ASP A 87 20.60 -8.67 -6.27
CA ASP A 87 20.82 -9.55 -7.42
C ASP A 87 21.64 -10.81 -7.09
N PHE A 88 21.33 -11.46 -5.97
CA PHE A 88 21.92 -12.75 -5.64
C PHE A 88 21.35 -13.92 -6.45
N ILE A 89 20.14 -13.77 -7.02
CA ILE A 89 19.60 -14.75 -8.00
C ILE A 89 19.95 -14.27 -9.42
N PRO A 90 20.81 -14.99 -10.15
CA PRO A 90 21.16 -14.62 -11.52
C PRO A 90 19.98 -14.62 -12.46
N LEU A 91 19.98 -13.75 -13.46
CA LEU A 91 19.04 -13.84 -14.57
C LEU A 91 19.29 -15.12 -15.39
N GLY A 92 18.23 -15.65 -16.00
CA GLY A 92 18.34 -16.82 -16.86
C GLY A 92 18.57 -18.15 -16.16
N THR A 93 18.12 -18.28 -14.90
CA THR A 93 18.19 -19.54 -14.15
C THR A 93 17.26 -20.64 -14.70
N ASN A 94 16.18 -20.22 -15.35
CA ASN A 94 15.26 -21.10 -16.09
C ASN A 94 14.96 -20.44 -17.44
N GLU A 95 15.32 -21.10 -18.54
CA GLU A 95 15.17 -20.59 -19.91
C GLU A 95 13.92 -21.14 -20.63
N ASP A 96 13.13 -22.00 -20.02
CA ASP A 96 11.93 -22.57 -20.62
C ASP A 96 10.74 -21.64 -20.55
N ILE A 97 10.57 -20.81 -21.57
CA ILE A 97 9.46 -19.86 -21.73
C ILE A 97 8.29 -20.42 -22.52
N SER A 98 8.26 -21.71 -22.84
CA SER A 98 7.31 -22.33 -23.78
C SER A 98 5.83 -22.20 -23.36
N GLY A 99 5.55 -21.89 -22.11
CA GLY A 99 4.20 -21.69 -21.60
C GLY A 99 3.80 -20.22 -21.42
N LEU A 100 4.64 -19.27 -21.81
CA LEU A 100 4.41 -17.84 -21.58
C LEU A 100 4.02 -17.14 -22.87
N THR A 101 3.01 -16.29 -22.80
CA THR A 101 2.53 -15.47 -23.91
C THR A 101 2.51 -14.00 -23.49
N PHE A 102 3.03 -13.11 -24.32
CA PHE A 102 3.02 -11.67 -24.13
C PHE A 102 2.61 -10.96 -25.43
N GLY A 103 1.79 -9.93 -25.31
CA GLY A 103 1.37 -9.12 -26.45
C GLY A 103 0.40 -9.85 -27.39
N ASP A 104 -0.42 -10.76 -26.88
CA ASP A 104 -1.45 -11.41 -27.70
C ASP A 104 -2.51 -10.40 -28.14
N THR A 105 -2.65 -10.25 -29.46
CA THR A 105 -3.61 -9.34 -30.09
C THR A 105 -4.90 -10.05 -30.52
N THR A 106 -5.07 -11.32 -30.24
CA THR A 106 -6.26 -12.09 -30.68
C THR A 106 -7.46 -11.86 -29.76
N SER A 107 -7.24 -11.49 -28.51
CA SER A 107 -8.29 -11.17 -27.56
C SER A 107 -8.75 -9.72 -27.70
N GLU A 108 -10.06 -9.50 -27.62
CA GLU A 108 -10.69 -8.17 -27.59
C GLU A 108 -10.88 -7.64 -26.15
N LEU A 109 -10.53 -8.43 -25.12
CA LEU A 109 -10.67 -8.04 -23.73
C LEU A 109 -9.92 -6.74 -23.42
N THR A 110 -10.55 -5.90 -22.63
CA THR A 110 -9.97 -4.68 -22.08
C THR A 110 -10.03 -4.68 -20.58
N PHE A 111 -9.27 -3.81 -19.92
CA PHE A 111 -9.34 -3.65 -18.47
C PHE A 111 -10.76 -3.28 -17.99
N ALA A 112 -11.52 -2.54 -18.80
CA ALA A 112 -12.90 -2.15 -18.48
C ALA A 112 -13.85 -3.36 -18.34
N ASP A 113 -13.58 -4.46 -19.04
CA ASP A 113 -14.39 -5.67 -18.99
C ASP A 113 -14.18 -6.49 -17.72
N MET A 114 -13.19 -6.12 -16.91
CA MET A 114 -12.77 -6.85 -15.71
C MET A 114 -13.42 -6.35 -14.42
N LYS A 115 -14.34 -5.39 -14.50
CA LYS A 115 -15.09 -4.93 -13.33
C LYS A 115 -15.91 -6.08 -12.73
N ASP A 116 -15.79 -6.25 -11.42
CA ASP A 116 -16.50 -7.28 -10.64
C ASP A 116 -16.16 -8.74 -11.06
N VAL A 117 -15.06 -8.95 -11.79
CA VAL A 117 -14.62 -10.29 -12.19
C VAL A 117 -13.86 -10.93 -11.03
N PRO A 118 -14.26 -12.15 -10.58
CA PRO A 118 -13.55 -12.86 -9.52
C PRO A 118 -12.07 -13.08 -9.83
N PHE A 119 -11.24 -13.15 -8.77
CA PHE A 119 -9.79 -13.29 -8.91
C PHE A 119 -9.37 -14.53 -9.71
N ASP A 120 -10.06 -15.64 -9.53
CA ASP A 120 -9.75 -16.94 -10.15
C ASP A 120 -10.42 -17.14 -11.53
N ASP A 121 -11.06 -16.10 -12.09
CA ASP A 121 -11.67 -16.18 -13.42
C ASP A 121 -10.57 -16.23 -14.51
N PRO A 122 -10.67 -17.17 -15.46
CA PRO A 122 -9.65 -17.35 -16.50
C PRO A 122 -9.44 -16.16 -17.43
N ARG A 123 -10.38 -15.21 -17.48
CA ARG A 123 -10.22 -13.96 -18.25
C ARG A 123 -9.05 -13.12 -17.74
N TRP A 124 -8.63 -13.26 -16.49
CA TRP A 124 -7.45 -12.56 -16.00
C TRP A 124 -6.18 -13.02 -16.71
N GLN A 125 -6.03 -14.32 -16.94
CA GLN A 125 -4.89 -14.84 -17.70
C GLN A 125 -4.93 -14.32 -19.15
N GLU A 126 -6.09 -14.37 -19.80
CA GLU A 126 -6.29 -13.85 -21.17
C GLU A 126 -5.94 -12.35 -21.27
N LEU A 127 -6.36 -11.54 -20.28
CA LEU A 127 -6.05 -10.11 -20.24
C LEU A 127 -4.55 -9.87 -20.06
N VAL A 128 -3.89 -10.61 -19.15
CA VAL A 128 -2.47 -10.44 -18.87
C VAL A 128 -1.60 -10.85 -20.08
N GLU A 129 -1.97 -11.89 -20.80
CA GLU A 129 -1.28 -12.35 -22.00
C GLU A 129 -1.32 -11.32 -23.14
N LYS A 130 -2.29 -10.40 -23.15
CA LYS A 130 -2.32 -9.26 -24.10
C LYS A 130 -1.23 -8.23 -23.83
N ILE A 131 -0.70 -8.17 -22.63
CA ILE A 131 0.22 -7.10 -22.23
C ILE A 131 1.62 -7.44 -22.77
N PRO A 132 2.21 -6.57 -23.64
CA PRO A 132 3.61 -6.72 -24.00
C PRO A 132 4.54 -6.65 -22.81
N LEU A 133 5.61 -7.43 -22.82
CA LEU A 133 6.59 -7.45 -21.73
C LEU A 133 7.13 -6.05 -21.39
N SER A 134 7.36 -5.22 -22.41
CA SER A 134 7.79 -3.83 -22.25
C SER A 134 6.79 -2.96 -21.47
N GLU A 135 5.48 -3.17 -21.65
CA GLU A 135 4.46 -2.44 -20.88
C GLU A 135 4.42 -2.92 -19.42
N ILE A 136 4.58 -4.23 -19.18
CA ILE A 136 4.69 -4.77 -17.81
C ILE A 136 5.89 -4.17 -17.08
N MET A 137 7.05 -4.16 -17.74
CA MET A 137 8.27 -3.61 -17.15
C MET A 137 8.13 -2.12 -16.83
N ASN A 138 7.50 -1.37 -17.72
CA ASN A 138 7.26 0.05 -17.52
C ASN A 138 6.28 0.31 -16.36
N PHE A 139 5.19 -0.42 -16.30
CA PHE A 139 4.24 -0.38 -15.20
C PHE A 139 4.95 -0.68 -13.86
N MET A 140 5.73 -1.76 -13.81
CA MET A 140 6.41 -2.17 -12.57
C MET A 140 7.46 -1.15 -12.10
N ALA A 141 8.12 -0.43 -13.00
CA ALA A 141 9.16 0.52 -12.65
C ALA A 141 8.65 1.89 -12.17
N ASN A 142 7.39 2.20 -12.41
CA ASN A 142 6.83 3.55 -12.25
C ASN A 142 5.54 3.53 -11.42
N ALA A 143 5.67 3.28 -10.12
CA ALA A 143 4.52 3.09 -9.24
C ALA A 143 4.60 3.96 -7.97
N PHE A 144 5.07 5.20 -8.08
CA PHE A 144 5.10 6.13 -6.94
C PHE A 144 3.80 6.95 -6.87
N HIS A 145 3.81 8.21 -7.27
CA HIS A 145 2.63 9.06 -7.32
C HIS A 145 1.86 8.89 -8.63
N ASN A 146 2.44 8.20 -9.61
CA ASN A 146 1.78 7.81 -10.83
C ASN A 146 1.94 6.31 -11.04
N ILE A 147 0.85 5.66 -11.43
CA ILE A 147 0.86 4.31 -11.97
C ILE A 147 0.74 4.45 -13.48
N GLU A 148 1.73 3.92 -14.18
CA GLU A 148 1.77 3.99 -15.64
C GLU A 148 0.60 3.27 -16.29
N GLY A 149 0.16 3.82 -17.42
CA GLY A 149 -0.85 3.20 -18.25
C GLY A 149 -0.36 1.93 -18.93
N ILE A 150 -1.31 1.08 -19.30
CA ILE A 150 -1.09 -0.14 -20.08
C ILE A 150 -1.97 -0.06 -21.33
N PRO A 151 -1.47 0.58 -22.41
CA PRO A 151 -2.27 0.87 -23.60
C PRO A 151 -2.86 -0.38 -24.26
N SER A 152 -2.15 -1.50 -24.26
CA SER A 152 -2.59 -2.76 -24.88
C SER A 152 -3.92 -3.29 -24.34
N ILE A 153 -4.27 -2.94 -23.09
CA ILE A 153 -5.52 -3.33 -22.44
C ILE A 153 -6.45 -2.16 -22.14
N GLY A 154 -6.10 -0.96 -22.62
CA GLY A 154 -6.90 0.25 -22.39
C GLY A 154 -6.84 0.80 -20.96
N PHE A 155 -5.84 0.42 -20.15
CA PHE A 155 -5.64 0.98 -18.83
C PHE A 155 -4.87 2.31 -18.94
N ALA A 156 -5.50 3.41 -18.50
CA ALA A 156 -4.95 4.76 -18.71
C ALA A 156 -3.84 5.15 -17.71
N GLY A 157 -3.66 4.36 -16.63
CA GLY A 157 -2.82 4.75 -15.51
C GLY A 157 -3.51 5.72 -14.56
N TYR A 158 -3.02 5.82 -13.33
CA TYR A 158 -3.61 6.65 -12.28
C TYR A 158 -2.56 7.25 -11.38
N ALA A 159 -2.93 8.36 -10.73
CA ALA A 159 -2.15 8.92 -9.65
C ALA A 159 -2.45 8.25 -8.32
N ALA A 160 -1.44 8.21 -7.48
CA ALA A 160 -1.51 7.83 -6.08
C ALA A 160 -1.07 9.01 -5.21
N ASP A 161 -1.54 9.07 -3.98
CA ASP A 161 -1.14 10.12 -3.04
C ASP A 161 -0.69 9.50 -1.71
N ASP A 162 0.26 10.15 -1.05
CA ASP A 162 0.70 9.79 0.30
C ASP A 162 0.01 10.70 1.31
N GLY A 163 -0.30 10.17 2.48
CA GLY A 163 -0.75 10.98 3.57
C GLY A 163 -1.92 10.44 4.37
N PRO A 164 -1.67 9.65 5.41
CA PRO A 164 -2.69 9.22 6.35
C PRO A 164 -3.29 10.38 7.18
N GLY A 165 -2.64 11.54 7.18
CA GLY A 165 -3.12 12.77 7.81
C GLY A 165 -3.89 13.72 6.88
N GLY A 166 -4.23 13.28 5.68
CA GLY A 166 -4.82 14.05 4.59
C GLY A 166 -3.91 14.03 3.37
N SER A 167 -4.49 14.14 2.18
CA SER A 167 -3.73 14.15 0.93
C SER A 167 -2.63 15.20 0.95
N ASP A 168 -1.42 14.82 0.58
CA ASP A 168 -0.33 15.75 0.46
C ASP A 168 -0.57 16.68 -0.74
N SER A 169 -0.71 17.96 -0.46
CA SER A 169 -0.91 18.97 -1.50
C SER A 169 0.26 19.05 -2.50
N HIS A 170 1.35 18.35 -2.22
CA HIS A 170 2.55 18.36 -3.06
C HIS A 170 2.31 17.63 -4.38
N ASP A 171 1.58 16.52 -4.33
CA ASP A 171 1.42 15.61 -5.45
C ASP A 171 0.18 15.88 -6.28
N MET A 172 -0.76 16.66 -5.76
CA MET A 172 -1.98 17.03 -6.49
C MET A 172 -1.73 17.78 -7.81
N GLY A 173 -0.51 18.30 -7.99
CA GLY A 173 -0.10 18.92 -9.25
C GLY A 173 0.16 17.92 -10.37
N GLU A 174 0.57 16.70 -10.06
CA GLU A 174 0.89 15.66 -11.03
C GLU A 174 -0.35 14.82 -11.38
N ALA A 175 -1.21 14.55 -10.43
CA ALA A 175 -2.51 13.90 -10.64
C ALA A 175 -3.40 14.59 -11.68
N SER A 176 -3.20 15.88 -11.87
CA SER A 176 -3.98 16.70 -12.79
C SER A 176 -3.84 16.35 -14.28
N ASN A 177 -2.88 15.53 -14.65
CA ASN A 177 -2.68 15.12 -16.03
C ASN A 177 -3.64 14.00 -16.47
N GLN A 178 -4.42 13.43 -15.56
CA GLN A 178 -5.14 12.18 -15.78
C GLN A 178 -6.68 12.32 -15.81
N GLY A 179 -7.19 13.48 -16.19
CA GLY A 179 -8.62 13.63 -16.42
C GLY A 179 -9.46 13.57 -15.15
N THR A 180 -9.19 14.48 -14.24
CA THR A 180 -9.99 14.66 -13.02
C THR A 180 -11.45 14.92 -13.33
N LEU A 181 -12.36 14.49 -12.48
CA LEU A 181 -13.79 14.86 -12.53
C LEU A 181 -14.00 16.40 -12.55
N PHE A 182 -13.00 17.14 -12.13
CA PHE A 182 -12.92 18.59 -12.21
C PHE A 182 -11.80 18.96 -13.19
N ALA A 183 -12.15 19.52 -14.32
CA ALA A 183 -11.25 19.84 -15.45
C ALA A 183 -9.99 20.66 -15.07
N ASP A 184 -9.90 21.16 -13.86
CA ASP A 184 -8.78 21.92 -13.32
C ASP A 184 -8.52 21.62 -11.83
N ALA A 185 -8.18 20.35 -11.52
CA ALA A 185 -7.65 20.06 -10.18
C ALA A 185 -6.42 20.91 -9.84
N ARG A 186 -5.66 21.32 -10.84
CA ARG A 186 -4.59 22.32 -10.70
C ARG A 186 -5.04 23.65 -10.14
N ASP A 187 -6.28 24.07 -10.43
CA ASP A 187 -6.84 25.30 -9.89
C ASP A 187 -7.25 25.16 -8.41
N PHE A 188 -7.36 23.92 -7.93
CA PHE A 188 -7.64 23.63 -6.51
C PHE A 188 -6.37 23.56 -5.66
N LYS A 189 -5.19 23.45 -6.26
CA LYS A 189 -3.92 23.47 -5.53
C LYS A 189 -3.83 24.73 -4.67
N GLY A 190 -3.97 24.57 -3.36
CA GLY A 190 -3.98 25.64 -2.39
C GLY A 190 -5.29 26.45 -2.26
N LYS A 191 -6.36 26.10 -3.00
CA LYS A 191 -7.67 26.76 -2.90
C LYS A 191 -8.73 25.90 -2.20
N VAL A 192 -8.63 24.59 -2.31
CA VAL A 192 -9.39 23.66 -1.46
C VAL A 192 -8.37 23.06 -0.51
N GLY A 193 -8.37 23.50 0.73
CA GLY A 193 -7.53 22.89 1.75
C GLY A 193 -7.91 21.42 1.87
N THR A 194 -6.92 20.56 1.69
CA THR A 194 -7.04 19.17 2.16
C THR A 194 -7.41 19.23 3.63
N ARG A 195 -8.40 18.45 4.04
CA ARG A 195 -8.74 18.38 5.46
C ARG A 195 -7.55 17.79 6.20
N ILE A 196 -7.06 18.49 7.19
CA ILE A 196 -6.04 17.94 8.09
C ILE A 196 -6.75 16.98 9.02
N ALA A 197 -6.43 15.70 8.89
CA ALA A 197 -6.88 14.68 9.81
C ALA A 197 -6.02 14.66 11.08
N PRO A 198 -6.55 14.15 12.19
CA PRO A 198 -5.70 13.82 13.32
C PRO A 198 -4.66 12.77 12.91
N SER A 199 -3.46 12.84 13.49
CA SER A 199 -2.47 11.79 13.25
C SER A 199 -3.04 10.42 13.64
N PRO A 200 -2.59 9.32 13.01
CA PRO A 200 -3.01 7.97 13.35
C PRO A 200 -2.90 7.67 14.85
N MET A 201 -1.83 8.12 15.51
CA MET A 201 -1.64 8.00 16.94
C MET A 201 -2.78 8.69 17.72
N ASN A 202 -3.15 9.91 17.37
CA ASN A 202 -4.24 10.63 18.04
C ASN A 202 -5.59 9.94 17.81
N LEU A 203 -5.80 9.39 16.62
CA LEU A 203 -7.00 8.63 16.31
C LEU A 203 -7.11 7.36 17.16
N ALA A 204 -6.01 6.63 17.34
CA ALA A 204 -5.97 5.45 18.19
C ALA A 204 -6.26 5.76 19.66
N TYR A 205 -5.82 6.91 20.17
CA TYR A 205 -6.10 7.33 21.55
C TYR A 205 -7.59 7.52 21.83
N THR A 206 -8.42 7.63 20.81
CA THR A 206 -9.88 7.72 20.99
C THR A 206 -10.50 6.38 21.35
N TRP A 207 -9.86 5.24 21.07
CA TRP A 207 -10.41 3.89 21.20
C TRP A 207 -11.76 3.71 20.48
N ASN A 208 -12.01 4.53 19.47
CA ASN A 208 -13.30 4.60 18.79
C ASN A 208 -13.19 4.13 17.35
N LYS A 209 -13.63 2.88 17.12
CA LYS A 209 -13.59 2.26 15.78
C LYS A 209 -14.47 2.99 14.77
N VAL A 210 -15.61 3.55 15.20
CA VAL A 210 -16.53 4.27 14.33
C VAL A 210 -15.88 5.55 13.83
N LEU A 211 -15.25 6.30 14.73
CA LEU A 211 -14.51 7.51 14.35
C LEU A 211 -13.33 7.20 13.43
N ALA A 212 -12.66 6.06 13.65
CA ALA A 212 -11.58 5.61 12.78
C ALA A 212 -12.09 5.28 11.37
N TYR A 213 -13.23 4.62 11.27
CA TYR A 213 -13.90 4.34 10.01
C TYR A 213 -14.28 5.62 9.27
N GLU A 214 -14.93 6.57 9.94
CA GLU A 214 -15.30 7.86 9.36
C GLU A 214 -14.09 8.68 8.92
N ASN A 215 -12.99 8.60 9.68
CA ASN A 215 -11.74 9.22 9.27
C ASN A 215 -11.25 8.65 7.93
N GLY A 216 -11.28 7.33 7.76
CA GLY A 216 -10.98 6.68 6.48
C GLY A 216 -11.93 7.11 5.36
N GLU A 217 -13.22 7.08 5.63
CA GLU A 217 -14.26 7.46 4.67
C GLU A 217 -14.10 8.91 4.19
N ILE A 218 -13.89 9.85 5.12
CA ILE A 218 -13.84 11.28 4.81
C ILE A 218 -12.48 11.67 4.25
N ILE A 219 -11.39 11.29 4.91
CA ILE A 219 -10.07 11.82 4.58
C ILE A 219 -9.46 11.11 3.38
N LEU A 220 -9.50 9.79 3.37
CA LEU A 220 -8.91 9.01 2.29
C LEU A 220 -9.91 8.80 1.14
N GLY A 221 -11.15 8.46 1.46
CA GLY A 221 -12.18 8.20 0.46
C GLY A 221 -12.64 9.44 -0.30
N GLU A 222 -12.91 10.56 0.40
CA GLU A 222 -13.27 11.83 -0.28
C GLU A 222 -12.11 12.37 -1.12
N SER A 223 -10.87 12.22 -0.68
CA SER A 223 -9.70 12.63 -1.47
C SER A 223 -9.63 11.88 -2.79
N THR A 224 -9.93 10.58 -2.78
CA THR A 224 -10.03 9.76 -3.99
C THR A 224 -11.06 10.33 -4.96
N LEU A 225 -12.25 10.66 -4.48
CA LEU A 225 -13.34 11.18 -5.30
C LEU A 225 -13.11 12.61 -5.77
N LEU A 226 -12.56 13.48 -4.91
CA LEU A 226 -12.38 14.89 -5.22
C LEU A 226 -11.17 15.15 -6.13
N TYR A 227 -10.12 14.39 -5.97
CA TYR A 227 -8.85 14.64 -6.65
C TYR A 227 -8.49 13.59 -7.70
N ASN A 228 -9.36 12.59 -7.89
CA ASN A 228 -9.12 11.50 -8.83
C ASN A 228 -7.86 10.69 -8.50
N LEU A 229 -7.67 10.42 -7.21
CA LEU A 229 -6.57 9.66 -6.65
C LEU A 229 -7.09 8.31 -6.15
N PRO A 230 -7.26 7.31 -7.03
CA PRO A 230 -7.87 6.05 -6.63
C PRO A 230 -7.00 5.23 -5.67
N ILE A 231 -5.77 5.65 -5.44
CA ILE A 231 -4.80 4.94 -4.60
C ILE A 231 -4.26 5.87 -3.52
N MET A 232 -4.32 5.41 -2.28
CA MET A 232 -3.73 6.07 -1.13
C MET A 232 -2.58 5.24 -0.56
N ILE A 233 -1.40 5.85 -0.44
CA ILE A 233 -0.20 5.25 0.16
C ILE A 233 -0.26 5.45 1.68
N GLY A 234 -0.89 4.54 2.35
CA GLY A 234 -1.16 4.57 3.80
C GLY A 234 -2.44 3.81 4.12
N PRO A 235 -2.83 3.69 5.39
CA PRO A 235 -2.14 4.22 6.56
C PRO A 235 -0.89 3.44 6.95
N GLY A 236 0.02 4.10 7.69
CA GLY A 236 1.10 3.45 8.39
C GLY A 236 0.58 2.65 9.58
N MET A 237 0.92 1.36 9.64
CA MET A 237 0.38 0.47 10.68
C MET A 237 1.46 -0.23 11.51
N ASN A 238 2.73 0.12 11.38
CA ASN A 238 3.76 -0.45 12.25
C ASN A 238 3.51 -0.06 13.70
N ILE A 239 4.04 -0.85 14.63
CA ILE A 239 3.85 -0.57 16.07
C ILE A 239 4.90 0.41 16.60
N HIS A 240 4.57 1.11 17.70
CA HIS A 240 5.51 1.94 18.45
C HIS A 240 6.41 1.05 19.32
N ARG A 241 7.31 0.30 18.71
CA ARG A 241 8.19 -0.59 19.45
C ARG A 241 9.13 0.15 20.41
N THR A 242 9.53 1.34 20.04
CA THR A 242 10.36 2.23 20.82
C THR A 242 9.83 3.67 20.77
N PRO A 243 9.89 4.43 21.86
CA PRO A 243 9.48 5.83 21.85
C PRO A 243 10.39 6.71 20.96
N TYR A 244 11.55 6.21 20.56
CA TYR A 244 12.54 6.96 19.77
C TYR A 244 12.36 6.82 18.26
N ASN A 245 11.42 6.02 17.77
CA ASN A 245 11.15 5.95 16.35
C ASN A 245 10.52 7.26 15.85
N GLY A 246 11.15 7.90 14.89
CA GLY A 246 10.74 9.20 14.34
C GLY A 246 9.36 9.19 13.67
N ARG A 247 8.83 8.01 13.31
CA ARG A 247 7.53 7.84 12.63
C ARG A 247 6.40 7.41 13.57
N ASN A 248 6.59 7.38 14.88
CA ASN A 248 5.50 7.00 15.80
C ASN A 248 4.23 7.88 15.65
N VAL A 249 4.38 9.13 15.24
CA VAL A 249 3.23 10.01 14.96
C VAL A 249 2.37 9.51 13.80
N GLU A 250 2.96 8.81 12.85
CA GLU A 250 2.29 8.23 11.68
C GLU A 250 1.65 6.88 11.96
N TYR A 251 2.04 6.21 13.05
CA TYR A 251 1.56 4.90 13.44
C TYR A 251 0.55 5.00 14.58
N TYR A 252 -0.28 3.97 14.77
CA TYR A 252 -1.41 4.05 15.68
C TYR A 252 -1.04 3.87 17.15
N SER A 253 -0.29 2.81 17.50
CA SER A 253 -0.05 2.44 18.89
C SER A 253 1.14 1.49 19.05
N GLU A 254 1.59 1.33 20.27
CA GLU A 254 2.49 0.24 20.70
C GLU A 254 1.75 -1.10 20.82
N ASP A 255 0.43 -1.06 21.02
CA ASP A 255 -0.42 -2.25 21.11
C ASP A 255 -0.84 -2.70 19.70
N PRO A 256 -0.44 -3.91 19.26
CA PRO A 256 -0.79 -4.41 17.94
C PRO A 256 -2.29 -4.64 17.75
N ILE A 257 -3.04 -4.88 18.84
CA ILE A 257 -4.49 -5.05 18.79
C ILE A 257 -5.18 -3.71 18.54
N LEU A 258 -4.78 -2.67 19.29
CA LEU A 258 -5.31 -1.32 19.10
C LEU A 258 -4.93 -0.75 17.74
N SER A 259 -3.68 -0.95 17.32
CA SER A 259 -3.21 -0.57 15.97
C SER A 259 -4.03 -1.23 14.88
N GLY A 260 -4.20 -2.54 14.96
CA GLY A 260 -4.99 -3.31 14.00
C GLY A 260 -6.46 -2.94 14.00
N PHE A 261 -7.06 -2.76 15.18
CA PHE A 261 -8.44 -2.36 15.36
C PHE A 261 -8.74 -0.98 14.74
N THR A 262 -7.86 0.00 14.99
CA THR A 262 -8.02 1.35 14.48
C THR A 262 -7.70 1.43 12.99
N GLY A 263 -6.52 0.91 12.59
CA GLY A 263 -6.07 0.97 11.20
C GLY A 263 -6.98 0.20 10.24
N SER A 264 -7.48 -0.98 10.62
CA SER A 264 -8.41 -1.73 9.78
C SER A 264 -9.73 -0.97 9.55
N ALA A 265 -10.22 -0.23 10.54
CA ALA A 265 -11.41 0.59 10.38
C ALA A 265 -11.18 1.75 9.40
N VAL A 266 -10.01 2.41 9.47
CA VAL A 266 -9.62 3.44 8.49
C VAL A 266 -9.56 2.86 7.07
N VAL A 267 -8.91 1.70 6.90
CA VAL A 267 -8.85 1.01 5.60
C VAL A 267 -10.24 0.73 5.05
N GLN A 268 -11.12 0.18 5.87
CA GLN A 268 -12.50 -0.14 5.46
C GLN A 268 -13.27 1.09 5.02
N GLY A 269 -13.21 2.19 5.80
CA GLY A 269 -13.89 3.44 5.45
C GLY A 269 -13.39 4.03 4.13
N ALA A 270 -12.09 4.02 3.90
CA ALA A 270 -11.50 4.51 2.64
C ALA A 270 -11.90 3.64 1.44
N GLN A 271 -11.85 2.31 1.59
CA GLN A 271 -12.16 1.37 0.51
C GLN A 271 -13.66 1.35 0.14
N GLU A 272 -14.55 1.72 1.04
CA GLU A 272 -15.98 1.83 0.74
C GLU A 272 -16.28 2.92 -0.30
N ASN A 273 -15.45 3.94 -0.37
CA ASN A 273 -15.48 4.96 -1.42
C ASN A 273 -14.64 4.59 -2.66
N GLY A 274 -14.19 3.36 -2.76
CA GLY A 274 -13.41 2.85 -3.88
C GLY A 274 -11.93 3.21 -3.85
N CYS A 275 -11.41 3.77 -2.77
CA CYS A 275 -9.99 4.01 -2.61
C CYS A 275 -9.23 2.69 -2.46
N LEU A 276 -8.21 2.46 -3.27
CA LEU A 276 -7.26 1.38 -3.04
C LEU A 276 -6.24 1.86 -2.00
N VAL A 277 -6.23 1.22 -0.85
CA VAL A 277 -5.41 1.63 0.29
C VAL A 277 -4.17 0.74 0.36
N ASN A 278 -2.99 1.34 0.24
CA ASN A 278 -1.71 0.65 0.39
C ASN A 278 -1.26 0.71 1.84
N VAL A 279 -1.68 -0.28 2.64
CA VAL A 279 -1.25 -0.42 4.03
C VAL A 279 0.26 -0.54 4.11
N LYS A 280 0.89 0.26 4.94
CA LYS A 280 2.35 0.33 5.06
C LYS A 280 2.81 0.28 6.52
N HIS A 281 4.04 -0.11 6.77
CA HIS A 281 5.01 -0.72 5.85
C HIS A 281 5.10 -2.20 6.20
N VAL A 282 4.93 -3.07 5.22
CA VAL A 282 4.96 -4.52 5.42
C VAL A 282 6.37 -5.02 5.11
N ALA A 283 7.12 -5.42 6.16
CA ALA A 283 6.80 -5.41 7.58
C ALA A 283 7.98 -4.91 8.43
N PHE A 284 7.73 -4.72 9.71
CA PHE A 284 8.73 -4.47 10.75
C PHE A 284 9.48 -3.12 10.64
N ASN A 285 8.88 -2.08 10.07
CA ASN A 285 9.50 -0.75 10.03
C ASN A 285 9.37 -0.06 11.40
N THR A 286 10.17 -0.50 12.37
CA THR A 286 10.13 -0.02 13.75
C THR A 286 11.26 0.94 14.10
N GLN A 287 12.18 1.19 13.16
CA GLN A 287 13.29 2.12 13.30
C GLN A 287 13.48 2.93 12.01
N GLU A 288 13.57 4.26 12.13
CA GLU A 288 13.83 5.15 11.00
C GLU A 288 15.32 5.43 10.76
N ALA A 289 16.12 5.48 11.83
CA ALA A 289 17.57 5.65 11.67
C ALA A 289 18.14 4.44 10.92
N ASP A 290 18.84 4.72 9.81
CA ASP A 290 19.47 3.72 8.94
C ASP A 290 18.49 2.66 8.39
N ARG A 291 17.22 3.03 8.23
CA ARG A 291 16.12 2.11 7.87
C ARG A 291 16.38 1.29 6.61
N ALA A 292 17.16 1.80 5.66
CA ALA A 292 17.50 1.09 4.44
C ALA A 292 18.48 -0.08 4.64
N GLY A 293 19.18 -0.13 5.78
CA GLY A 293 20.14 -1.16 6.12
C GLY A 293 19.82 -1.97 7.38
N VAL A 294 18.83 -1.52 8.14
CA VAL A 294 18.45 -2.18 9.40
C VAL A 294 17.91 -3.59 9.15
N CYS A 295 18.44 -4.56 9.91
CA CYS A 295 17.95 -5.93 9.98
C CYS A 295 17.11 -6.11 11.23
N GLU A 296 15.84 -6.44 11.06
CA GLU A 296 14.94 -6.73 12.18
C GLU A 296 15.00 -8.22 12.49
N LEU A 297 15.54 -8.53 13.67
CA LEU A 297 15.73 -9.90 14.14
C LEU A 297 14.79 -10.19 15.31
N LEU A 298 13.93 -11.16 15.16
CA LEU A 298 12.96 -11.58 16.17
C LEU A 298 12.53 -13.03 15.90
N ASN A 299 12.07 -13.73 16.92
CA ASN A 299 11.53 -15.07 16.72
C ASN A 299 10.13 -15.01 16.09
N GLU A 300 9.68 -16.13 15.54
CA GLU A 300 8.37 -16.26 14.88
C GLU A 300 7.22 -15.79 15.75
N GLN A 301 7.23 -16.13 17.03
CA GLN A 301 6.17 -15.76 17.96
C GLN A 301 6.10 -14.24 18.13
N ALA A 302 7.21 -13.57 18.36
CA ALA A 302 7.25 -12.12 18.47
C ALA A 302 6.84 -11.44 17.16
N ALA A 303 7.29 -11.97 16.02
CA ALA A 303 6.88 -11.48 14.71
C ALA A 303 5.35 -11.53 14.55
N ARG A 304 4.73 -12.67 14.82
CA ARG A 304 3.30 -12.86 14.61
C ARG A 304 2.42 -12.16 15.65
N GLU A 305 2.87 -12.08 16.90
CA GLU A 305 2.06 -11.49 17.98
C GLU A 305 2.18 -9.97 18.05
N LEU A 306 3.31 -9.42 17.64
CA LEU A 306 3.59 -7.98 17.74
C LEU A 306 3.56 -7.31 16.37
N GLU A 307 4.52 -7.66 15.50
CA GLU A 307 4.79 -6.90 14.29
C GLU A 307 3.79 -7.19 13.14
N LEU A 308 3.28 -8.41 13.08
CA LEU A 308 2.34 -8.84 12.03
C LEU A 308 0.88 -8.80 12.47
N ARG A 309 0.60 -8.72 13.77
CA ARG A 309 -0.77 -8.85 14.30
C ARG A 309 -1.69 -7.71 13.89
N ASN A 310 -1.19 -6.51 13.89
CA ASN A 310 -1.90 -5.31 13.43
C ASN A 310 -2.15 -5.37 11.92
N LEU A 311 -1.15 -5.76 11.16
CA LEU A 311 -1.26 -5.94 9.71
C LEU A 311 -2.26 -7.04 9.36
N GLN A 312 -2.17 -8.19 10.04
CA GLN A 312 -3.12 -9.28 9.85
C GLN A 312 -4.57 -8.79 9.97
N GLN A 313 -4.86 -7.96 10.96
CA GLN A 313 -6.21 -7.42 11.15
C GLN A 313 -6.66 -6.57 9.95
N ALA A 314 -5.77 -5.78 9.36
CA ALA A 314 -6.09 -4.97 8.20
C ALA A 314 -6.35 -5.81 6.93
N PHE A 315 -5.55 -6.86 6.71
CA PHE A 315 -5.68 -7.70 5.51
C PHE A 315 -6.76 -8.77 5.61
N THR A 316 -7.10 -9.23 6.81
CA THR A 316 -8.12 -10.27 7.03
C THR A 316 -9.43 -9.72 7.57
N ALA A 317 -9.59 -8.40 7.62
CA ALA A 317 -10.81 -7.78 8.10
C ALA A 317 -12.01 -8.24 7.26
N LYS A 318 -13.03 -8.79 7.94
CA LYS A 318 -14.31 -9.14 7.36
C LYS A 318 -15.39 -8.78 8.35
N GLY A 319 -16.56 -8.47 7.83
CA GLY A 319 -17.73 -8.16 8.65
C GLY A 319 -18.25 -6.75 8.42
N ARG A 320 -19.08 -6.28 9.32
CA ARG A 320 -19.78 -5.01 9.16
C ARG A 320 -18.86 -3.83 9.45
N SER A 321 -18.93 -2.82 8.60
CA SER A 321 -18.30 -1.52 8.80
C SER A 321 -19.19 -0.64 9.70
N PRO A 322 -18.63 0.05 10.70
CA PRO A 322 -19.39 1.00 11.51
C PRO A 322 -19.58 2.34 10.78
N LYS A 323 -20.77 2.96 10.93
CA LYS A 323 -21.05 4.33 10.45
C LYS A 323 -21.75 5.16 11.51
N MET A 324 -21.26 6.37 11.78
CA MET A 324 -21.89 7.29 12.74
C MET A 324 -23.24 7.82 12.25
N THR A 325 -23.40 7.99 10.95
CA THR A 325 -24.69 8.38 10.36
C THR A 325 -25.79 7.40 10.69
N ASP A 326 -25.46 6.12 10.73
CA ASP A 326 -26.42 5.06 11.07
C ASP A 326 -26.75 5.08 12.56
N VAL A 327 -25.77 5.35 13.43
CA VAL A 327 -26.00 5.56 14.87
C VAL A 327 -26.96 6.74 15.08
N ALA A 328 -26.73 7.85 14.41
CA ALA A 328 -27.59 9.03 14.50
C ALA A 328 -29.01 8.78 13.96
N ALA A 329 -29.14 7.91 12.96
CA ALA A 329 -30.44 7.48 12.43
C ALA A 329 -31.13 6.38 13.27
N GLY A 330 -30.46 5.85 14.30
CA GLY A 330 -30.95 4.73 15.09
C GLY A 330 -30.85 3.37 14.38
N GLU A 331 -30.03 3.28 13.35
CA GLU A 331 -29.75 2.06 12.60
C GLU A 331 -28.53 1.33 13.15
N ASP A 332 -28.36 0.06 12.78
CA ASP A 332 -27.16 -0.72 13.15
C ASP A 332 -25.92 -0.17 12.42
N PRO A 333 -24.96 0.43 13.13
CA PRO A 333 -23.76 1.02 12.51
C PRO A 333 -22.83 -0.03 11.91
N PHE A 334 -23.07 -1.31 12.15
CA PHE A 334 -22.23 -2.42 11.66
C PHE A 334 -22.92 -3.23 10.55
N ARG A 335 -23.89 -2.66 9.87
CA ARG A 335 -24.69 -3.35 8.85
C ARG A 335 -23.96 -3.66 7.55
N TYR A 336 -22.85 -2.95 7.28
CA TYR A 336 -22.11 -3.12 6.04
C TYR A 336 -21.06 -4.22 6.16
N GLU A 337 -20.88 -4.97 5.09
CA GLU A 337 -19.78 -5.92 4.96
C GLU A 337 -18.48 -5.15 4.64
N ALA A 338 -17.41 -5.53 5.30
CA ALA A 338 -16.10 -4.93 5.11
C ALA A 338 -15.10 -5.98 4.59
N GLU A 339 -14.21 -5.54 3.73
CA GLU A 339 -13.13 -6.35 3.20
C GLU A 339 -11.78 -5.89 3.70
N GLY A 340 -10.80 -6.80 3.70
CA GLY A 340 -9.42 -6.50 4.00
C GLY A 340 -8.78 -5.54 2.99
N ALA A 341 -7.62 -5.00 3.35
CA ALA A 341 -6.86 -4.10 2.49
C ALA A 341 -6.54 -4.76 1.14
N ARG A 342 -6.71 -3.99 0.06
CA ARG A 342 -6.46 -4.42 -1.32
C ARG A 342 -5.09 -3.99 -1.84
N GLY A 343 -4.37 -3.19 -1.08
CA GLY A 343 -3.03 -2.73 -1.40
C GLY A 343 -2.10 -2.78 -0.19
N THR A 344 -0.81 -2.85 -0.47
CA THR A 344 0.25 -2.78 0.54
C THR A 344 1.50 -2.14 -0.02
N MET A 345 2.30 -1.57 0.88
CA MET A 345 3.66 -1.11 0.59
C MET A 345 4.65 -1.84 1.50
N THR A 346 5.69 -2.41 0.90
CA THR A 346 6.77 -3.06 1.65
C THR A 346 7.64 -2.02 2.35
N SER A 347 8.34 -2.46 3.39
CA SER A 347 9.22 -1.58 4.17
C SER A 347 10.64 -1.52 3.60
N TYR A 348 11.40 -0.53 4.03
CA TYR A 348 12.83 -0.39 3.67
C TYR A 348 13.75 -1.38 4.37
N ASN A 349 13.43 -1.72 5.62
CA ASN A 349 14.26 -2.58 6.43
C ASN A 349 14.34 -4.01 5.86
N ARG A 350 15.27 -4.74 6.38
CA ARG A 350 15.36 -6.18 6.17
C ARG A 350 14.57 -6.91 7.24
N ILE A 351 13.98 -8.02 6.86
CA ILE A 351 13.33 -8.97 7.75
C ILE A 351 14.31 -10.14 7.87
N GLY A 352 14.89 -10.32 9.05
CA GLY A 352 16.13 -11.08 9.13
C GLY A 352 17.20 -10.40 8.27
N MET A 353 17.82 -11.15 7.36
CA MET A 353 18.84 -10.62 6.44
C MET A 353 18.30 -10.24 5.06
N VAL A 354 17.06 -10.58 4.75
CA VAL A 354 16.46 -10.40 3.43
C VAL A 354 15.67 -9.09 3.37
N ALA A 355 15.80 -8.35 2.27
CA ALA A 355 15.02 -7.14 2.03
C ALA A 355 13.51 -7.45 2.15
N SER A 356 12.75 -6.58 2.80
CA SER A 356 11.32 -6.81 3.05
C SER A 356 10.54 -7.11 1.78
N SER A 357 10.82 -6.41 0.69
CA SER A 357 10.19 -6.65 -0.62
C SER A 357 10.52 -8.02 -1.24
N ALA A 358 11.67 -8.58 -0.90
CA ALA A 358 12.17 -9.86 -1.41
C ALA A 358 11.92 -11.03 -0.43
N ASN A 359 11.30 -10.77 0.71
CA ASN A 359 11.04 -11.80 1.71
C ASN A 359 9.79 -12.61 1.35
N ALA A 360 9.97 -13.71 0.63
CA ALA A 360 8.86 -14.55 0.18
C ALA A 360 8.05 -15.14 1.33
N ALA A 361 8.67 -15.45 2.48
CA ALA A 361 7.96 -15.94 3.65
C ALA A 361 6.89 -14.95 4.15
N VAL A 362 7.20 -13.63 4.13
CA VAL A 362 6.22 -12.61 4.49
C VAL A 362 5.27 -12.32 3.33
N GLN A 363 5.79 -12.07 2.13
CA GLN A 363 4.99 -11.55 1.03
C GLN A 363 4.11 -12.61 0.36
N MET A 364 4.62 -13.84 0.21
CA MET A 364 3.87 -14.93 -0.44
C MET A 364 3.20 -15.84 0.59
N ASP A 365 3.96 -16.39 1.55
CA ASP A 365 3.41 -17.43 2.42
C ASP A 365 2.45 -16.86 3.45
N ILE A 366 2.81 -15.75 4.11
CA ILE A 366 1.98 -15.14 5.15
C ILE A 366 0.91 -14.26 4.52
N LEU A 367 1.31 -13.23 3.76
CA LEU A 367 0.38 -12.22 3.26
C LEU A 367 -0.63 -12.82 2.25
N ARG A 368 -0.14 -13.51 1.22
CA ARG A 368 -1.00 -14.10 0.20
C ARG A 368 -1.55 -15.47 0.62
N GLY A 369 -0.70 -16.37 1.12
CA GLY A 369 -1.09 -17.73 1.44
C GLY A 369 -1.97 -17.85 2.68
N GLU A 370 -1.53 -17.29 3.81
CA GLU A 370 -2.29 -17.39 5.06
C GLU A 370 -3.40 -16.34 5.17
N TRP A 371 -3.15 -15.09 4.76
CA TRP A 371 -4.14 -14.01 4.90
C TRP A 371 -5.05 -13.83 3.69
N GLY A 372 -4.72 -14.45 2.55
CA GLY A 372 -5.54 -14.41 1.34
C GLY A 372 -5.48 -13.07 0.59
N PHE A 373 -4.37 -12.37 0.68
CA PHE A 373 -4.18 -11.09 0.01
C PHE A 373 -3.95 -11.26 -1.50
N ASN A 374 -4.92 -10.87 -2.30
CA ASN A 374 -4.86 -10.89 -3.76
C ASN A 374 -4.69 -9.48 -4.36
N GLY A 375 -3.93 -8.63 -3.66
CA GLY A 375 -3.88 -7.21 -3.97
C GLY A 375 -2.55 -6.72 -4.54
N TYR A 376 -2.55 -5.40 -4.76
CA TYR A 376 -1.42 -4.61 -5.23
C TYR A 376 -0.34 -4.48 -4.15
N ASN A 377 0.89 -4.83 -4.48
CA ASN A 377 2.03 -4.77 -3.56
C ASN A 377 3.16 -3.93 -4.17
N VAL A 378 3.33 -2.72 -3.65
CA VAL A 378 4.39 -1.81 -4.10
C VAL A 378 5.52 -1.76 -3.08
N THR A 379 6.76 -1.54 -3.53
CA THR A 379 7.87 -1.27 -2.61
C THR A 379 7.75 0.11 -2.00
N ASP A 380 8.42 0.35 -0.87
CA ASP A 380 8.77 1.72 -0.48
C ASP A 380 9.78 2.29 -1.49
N PHE A 381 10.18 3.52 -1.32
CA PHE A 381 10.94 4.33 -2.29
C PHE A 381 12.23 3.65 -2.74
N THR A 382 12.39 3.42 -4.04
CA THR A 382 13.57 2.75 -4.60
C THR A 382 14.66 3.72 -5.12
N GLY A 383 14.40 5.02 -5.12
CA GLY A 383 15.30 6.04 -5.67
C GLY A 383 16.44 6.52 -4.75
N LEU A 384 16.52 6.05 -3.51
CA LEU A 384 17.47 6.52 -2.50
C LEU A 384 18.53 5.46 -2.15
N ASP A 385 19.29 4.97 -3.12
CA ASP A 385 20.33 3.93 -2.90
C ASP A 385 19.86 2.65 -2.21
N ILE A 386 18.54 2.46 -2.16
CA ILE A 386 17.98 1.26 -1.60
C ILE A 386 18.09 0.18 -2.64
N LYS A 387 18.93 -0.70 -2.32
CA LYS A 387 19.17 -1.88 -3.11
C LYS A 387 18.02 -2.86 -2.88
N ALA A 388 16.88 -2.61 -3.48
CA ALA A 388 15.91 -3.68 -3.64
C ALA A 388 16.57 -4.77 -4.50
N ALA A 389 16.44 -6.02 -4.09
CA ALA A 389 16.77 -7.15 -4.94
C ALA A 389 15.64 -7.30 -5.97
N PRO A 390 15.72 -6.74 -7.20
CA PRO A 390 14.53 -6.58 -8.03
C PRO A 390 13.93 -7.89 -8.47
N LYS A 391 14.75 -8.87 -8.86
CA LYS A 391 14.26 -10.19 -9.28
C LYS A 391 13.62 -10.92 -8.11
N GLU A 392 14.29 -10.98 -6.98
CA GLU A 392 13.80 -11.61 -5.75
C GLU A 392 12.51 -10.94 -5.27
N SER A 393 12.41 -9.63 -5.37
CA SER A 393 11.19 -8.90 -5.01
C SER A 393 10.02 -9.28 -5.90
N VAL A 394 10.23 -9.39 -7.21
CA VAL A 394 9.18 -9.85 -8.13
C VAL A 394 8.79 -11.30 -7.86
N LEU A 395 9.77 -12.18 -7.67
CA LEU A 395 9.54 -13.58 -7.29
C LEU A 395 8.81 -13.72 -5.95
N ALA A 396 9.04 -12.79 -5.03
CA ALA A 396 8.32 -12.70 -3.76
C ALA A 396 6.95 -12.01 -3.86
N GLY A 397 6.45 -11.72 -5.07
CA GLY A 397 5.10 -11.18 -5.27
C GLY A 397 4.96 -9.68 -5.14
N THR A 398 6.06 -8.92 -5.22
CA THR A 398 6.05 -7.47 -5.41
C THR A 398 5.49 -7.16 -6.80
N THR A 399 4.47 -6.33 -6.88
CA THR A 399 3.79 -6.02 -8.15
C THR A 399 4.35 -4.77 -8.83
N ALA A 400 4.97 -3.87 -8.08
CA ALA A 400 5.55 -2.66 -8.61
C ALA A 400 6.60 -2.05 -7.67
N PHE A 401 7.44 -1.22 -8.23
CA PHE A 401 8.52 -0.51 -7.52
C PHE A 401 8.17 0.97 -7.39
N CYS A 402 8.23 1.48 -6.16
CA CYS A 402 7.98 2.89 -5.88
C CYS A 402 9.15 3.73 -6.37
N GLY A 403 9.07 4.21 -7.59
CA GLY A 403 10.06 5.08 -8.22
C GLY A 403 9.48 6.42 -8.61
N PHE A 404 10.28 7.46 -8.71
CA PHE A 404 9.85 8.71 -9.31
C PHE A 404 9.50 8.50 -10.78
N GLY A 405 8.37 9.03 -11.23
CA GLY A 405 7.91 8.91 -12.61
C GLY A 405 9.03 9.14 -13.62
N GLY A 406 9.12 8.28 -14.62
CA GLY A 406 10.20 8.27 -15.61
C GLY A 406 11.39 7.39 -15.21
N ASN A 407 11.26 6.52 -14.22
CA ASN A 407 12.27 5.53 -13.93
C ASN A 407 12.46 4.59 -15.11
N THR A 408 13.72 4.28 -15.38
CA THR A 408 14.06 3.21 -16.32
C THR A 408 13.79 1.86 -15.64
N PRO A 409 13.15 0.91 -16.33
CA PRO A 409 13.02 -0.44 -15.83
C PRO A 409 14.38 -1.02 -15.41
N TYR A 410 14.37 -1.87 -14.39
CA TYR A 410 15.61 -2.49 -13.85
C TYR A 410 16.35 -3.31 -14.89
N TRP A 411 15.64 -3.81 -15.89
CA TRP A 411 16.20 -4.64 -16.96
C TRP A 411 15.73 -4.16 -18.32
N THR A 412 16.47 -4.52 -19.33
CA THR A 412 15.97 -4.48 -20.70
C THR A 412 15.21 -5.75 -21.02
N GLU A 413 14.28 -5.70 -21.95
CA GLU A 413 13.52 -6.87 -22.41
C GLU A 413 14.46 -8.01 -22.87
N ALA A 414 15.55 -7.65 -23.57
CA ALA A 414 16.56 -8.61 -24.00
C ALA A 414 17.28 -9.34 -22.86
N GLN A 415 17.41 -8.72 -21.69
CA GLN A 415 18.05 -9.34 -20.52
C GLN A 415 17.14 -10.38 -19.86
N ILE A 416 15.83 -10.16 -19.85
CA ILE A 416 14.89 -11.02 -19.12
C ILE A 416 14.16 -12.01 -20.03
N SER A 417 14.23 -11.88 -21.35
CA SER A 417 13.53 -12.72 -22.31
C SER A 417 13.87 -14.23 -22.24
N GLY A 418 14.97 -14.58 -21.56
CA GLY A 418 15.37 -15.97 -21.27
C GLY A 418 15.19 -16.38 -19.81
N ASP A 419 14.47 -15.63 -19.00
CA ASP A 419 14.24 -15.93 -17.59
C ASP A 419 12.76 -16.23 -17.33
N ALA A 420 12.37 -17.48 -17.51
CA ALA A 420 10.98 -17.91 -17.42
C ALA A 420 10.36 -17.65 -16.02
N ASP A 421 11.13 -17.84 -14.97
CA ASP A 421 10.64 -17.65 -13.61
C ASP A 421 10.31 -16.16 -13.35
N LEU A 422 11.20 -15.26 -13.76
CA LEU A 422 10.96 -13.83 -13.65
C LEU A 422 9.79 -13.38 -14.54
N MET A 423 9.75 -13.84 -15.79
CA MET A 423 8.67 -13.48 -16.71
C MET A 423 7.31 -13.99 -16.23
N LYS A 424 7.24 -15.19 -15.68
CA LYS A 424 6.02 -15.73 -15.06
C LYS A 424 5.60 -14.91 -13.84
N ALA A 425 6.53 -14.62 -12.95
CA ALA A 425 6.26 -13.81 -11.77
C ALA A 425 5.79 -12.39 -12.13
N MET A 426 6.29 -11.81 -13.23
CA MET A 426 5.80 -10.54 -13.75
C MET A 426 4.34 -10.64 -14.22
N GLN A 427 3.95 -11.71 -14.91
CA GLN A 427 2.55 -11.94 -15.29
C GLN A 427 1.65 -12.09 -14.06
N ASP A 428 2.08 -12.88 -13.09
CA ASP A 428 1.33 -13.07 -11.83
C ASP A 428 1.20 -11.74 -11.08
N SER A 429 2.25 -10.94 -11.05
CA SER A 429 2.24 -9.59 -10.47
C SER A 429 1.22 -8.68 -11.16
N MET A 430 1.13 -8.74 -12.49
CA MET A 430 0.12 -7.97 -13.23
C MET A 430 -1.29 -8.42 -12.90
N HIS A 431 -1.53 -9.72 -12.77
CA HIS A 431 -2.84 -10.23 -12.35
C HIS A 431 -3.25 -9.66 -10.99
N TYR A 432 -2.38 -9.74 -9.98
CA TYR A 432 -2.65 -9.16 -8.64
C TYR A 432 -2.90 -7.65 -8.70
N ALA A 433 -2.07 -6.93 -9.45
CA ALA A 433 -2.19 -5.48 -9.54
C ALA A 433 -3.49 -5.06 -10.23
N LEU A 434 -3.79 -5.63 -11.38
CA LEU A 434 -4.99 -5.32 -12.15
C LEU A 434 -6.27 -5.74 -11.43
N TYR A 435 -6.26 -6.89 -10.74
CA TYR A 435 -7.38 -7.29 -9.91
C TYR A 435 -7.66 -6.29 -8.78
N ALA A 436 -6.63 -5.83 -8.07
CA ALA A 436 -6.80 -4.81 -7.04
C ALA A 436 -7.35 -3.50 -7.60
N LEU A 437 -6.82 -3.07 -8.74
CA LEU A 437 -7.25 -1.86 -9.44
C LEU A 437 -8.68 -1.97 -9.97
N SER A 438 -9.10 -3.14 -10.46
CA SER A 438 -10.47 -3.37 -10.94
C SER A 438 -11.52 -3.30 -9.82
N ASN A 439 -11.11 -3.50 -8.59
CA ASN A 439 -11.93 -3.37 -7.39
C ASN A 439 -11.78 -2.01 -6.70
N SER A 440 -11.30 -1.01 -7.41
CA SER A 440 -11.14 0.36 -6.93
C SER A 440 -11.91 1.35 -7.79
N TYR A 441 -11.99 2.58 -7.31
CA TYR A 441 -12.56 3.70 -8.07
C TYR A 441 -11.88 3.91 -9.44
N ALA A 442 -10.66 3.42 -9.62
CA ALA A 442 -9.97 3.39 -10.89
C ALA A 442 -10.84 2.81 -12.01
N MET A 443 -11.60 1.76 -11.73
CA MET A 443 -12.49 1.13 -12.70
C MET A 443 -13.65 2.04 -13.12
N ASP A 444 -14.18 2.84 -12.22
CA ASP A 444 -15.25 3.77 -12.54
C ASP A 444 -14.78 4.91 -13.45
N LEU A 445 -13.49 5.28 -13.37
CA LEU A 445 -12.89 6.28 -14.22
C LEU A 445 -12.68 5.83 -15.67
N VAL A 446 -12.44 4.56 -15.90
CA VAL A 446 -12.28 3.99 -17.25
C VAL A 446 -13.57 4.13 -18.05
N ASN A 447 -14.71 4.00 -17.39
CA ASN A 447 -16.04 4.02 -18.02
C ASN A 447 -16.70 5.40 -17.99
N THR A 448 -16.14 6.37 -17.30
CA THR A 448 -16.71 7.71 -17.24
C THR A 448 -16.04 8.64 -18.24
N HIS A 449 -16.75 9.00 -19.29
CA HIS A 449 -16.53 10.33 -19.85
C HIS A 449 -16.80 11.33 -18.72
N PRO A 450 -15.94 12.34 -18.50
CA PRO A 450 -16.21 13.33 -17.48
C PRO A 450 -17.54 13.99 -17.79
N VAL A 451 -18.56 13.58 -17.09
CA VAL A 451 -19.85 14.28 -17.14
C VAL A 451 -19.66 15.51 -16.29
N ASP A 452 -19.60 16.64 -16.93
CA ASP A 452 -19.60 17.93 -16.23
C ASP A 452 -20.95 18.09 -15.53
N LEU A 453 -21.03 17.54 -14.33
CA LEU A 453 -22.22 17.64 -13.50
C LEU A 453 -22.35 19.09 -13.05
N MET A 454 -23.18 19.83 -13.77
CA MET A 454 -23.64 21.14 -13.35
C MET A 454 -24.53 20.98 -12.12
N THR A 455 -23.93 20.83 -10.95
CA THR A 455 -24.67 20.76 -9.69
C THR A 455 -25.41 22.09 -9.44
N TRP A 456 -26.53 22.03 -8.72
CA TRP A 456 -27.32 23.21 -8.42
C TRP A 456 -26.51 24.33 -7.74
N TRP A 457 -25.59 23.99 -6.86
CA TRP A 457 -24.75 24.94 -6.17
C TRP A 457 -23.68 25.54 -7.10
N ARG A 458 -23.14 24.76 -8.06
CA ARG A 458 -22.22 25.25 -9.08
C ARG A 458 -22.93 26.23 -10.03
N ALA A 459 -24.15 25.88 -10.45
CA ALA A 459 -24.97 26.77 -11.25
C ALA A 459 -25.29 28.08 -10.50
N MET A 460 -25.63 27.97 -9.21
CA MET A 460 -25.85 29.12 -8.35
C MET A 460 -24.59 29.97 -8.21
N TYR A 461 -23.44 29.37 -7.98
CA TYR A 461 -22.16 30.09 -7.83
C TYR A 461 -21.76 30.82 -9.10
N ILE A 462 -21.85 30.17 -10.26
CA ILE A 462 -21.60 30.78 -11.57
C ILE A 462 -22.59 31.95 -11.80
N SER A 463 -23.85 31.74 -11.47
CA SER A 463 -24.86 32.81 -11.61
C SER A 463 -24.54 34.00 -10.72
N LEU A 464 -24.15 33.79 -9.46
CA LEU A 464 -23.77 34.86 -8.54
C LEU A 464 -22.54 35.64 -9.03
N ILE A 465 -21.52 34.95 -9.51
CA ILE A 465 -20.32 35.60 -10.11
C ILE A 465 -20.72 36.41 -11.32
N THR A 466 -21.53 35.83 -12.22
CA THR A 466 -21.98 36.54 -13.43
C THR A 466 -22.77 37.78 -13.09
N ILE A 467 -23.77 37.66 -12.21
CA ILE A 467 -24.57 38.80 -11.76
C ILE A 467 -23.70 39.88 -11.11
N SER A 468 -22.80 39.49 -10.21
CA SER A 468 -21.90 40.44 -9.54
C SER A 468 -20.97 41.15 -10.52
N SER A 469 -20.46 40.44 -11.51
CA SER A 469 -19.59 40.98 -12.55
C SER A 469 -20.34 41.98 -13.44
N VAL A 470 -21.58 41.64 -13.84
CA VAL A 470 -22.44 42.54 -14.61
C VAL A 470 -22.78 43.81 -13.83
N LEU A 471 -23.12 43.66 -12.54
CA LEU A 471 -23.40 44.82 -11.68
C LEU A 471 -22.18 45.72 -11.48
N ALA A 472 -21.01 45.12 -11.30
CA ALA A 472 -19.76 45.88 -11.21
C ALA A 472 -19.45 46.62 -12.50
N ALA A 473 -19.59 45.99 -13.65
CA ALA A 473 -19.39 46.62 -14.96
C ALA A 473 -20.40 47.75 -15.19
N ALA A 474 -21.68 47.55 -14.87
CA ALA A 474 -22.72 48.58 -14.97
C ALA A 474 -22.44 49.76 -14.05
N SER A 475 -21.95 49.53 -12.83
CA SER A 475 -21.59 50.57 -11.86
C SER A 475 -20.43 51.43 -12.38
N VAL A 476 -19.39 50.79 -12.92
CA VAL A 476 -18.25 51.49 -13.55
C VAL A 476 -18.72 52.32 -14.75
N ALA A 477 -19.52 51.74 -15.64
CA ALA A 477 -20.05 52.43 -16.78
C ALA A 477 -20.92 53.62 -16.36
N GLY A 478 -21.81 53.42 -15.38
CA GLY A 478 -22.64 54.49 -14.78
C GLY A 478 -21.80 55.63 -14.20
N TYR A 479 -20.74 55.30 -13.45
CA TYR A 479 -19.81 56.27 -12.91
C TYR A 479 -19.09 57.08 -14.00
N VAL A 480 -18.60 56.42 -15.05
CA VAL A 480 -17.94 57.09 -16.18
C VAL A 480 -18.89 58.03 -16.88
N VAL A 481 -20.14 57.58 -17.21
CA VAL A 481 -21.14 58.42 -17.87
C VAL A 481 -21.51 59.64 -16.99
N PHE A 482 -21.71 59.46 -15.69
CA PHE A 482 -22.03 60.54 -14.75
C PHE A 482 -20.90 61.56 -14.69
N THR A 483 -19.64 61.07 -14.59
CA THR A 483 -18.46 61.95 -14.52
C THR A 483 -18.24 62.73 -15.82
N LEU A 484 -18.51 62.11 -16.99
CA LEU A 484 -18.40 62.79 -18.29
C LEU A 484 -19.52 63.81 -18.51
N LYS A 485 -20.76 63.57 -18.02
CA LYS A 485 -21.85 64.52 -18.07
C LYS A 485 -21.60 65.73 -17.17
N GLY A 486 -21.14 65.50 -15.93
CA GLY A 486 -20.83 66.59 -15.01
C GLY A 486 -19.67 67.46 -15.48
N LYS A 487 -18.74 66.96 -16.31
CA LYS A 487 -17.70 67.81 -16.95
C LYS A 487 -18.20 68.60 -18.16
N LYS A 488 -19.38 68.35 -18.71
CA LYS A 488 -19.97 69.06 -19.80
C LYS A 488 -20.90 70.21 -19.32
N GLU A 489 -21.29 70.15 -18.07
CA GLU A 489 -22.15 71.18 -17.45
C GLU A 489 -21.37 72.16 -16.55
N ALA A 490 -20.08 72.00 -16.38
CA ALA A 490 -19.12 72.90 -15.77
C ALA A 490 -18.25 73.55 -16.85
#